data_36134ac0e60e7347685c8f08c3ee6bf5
#
_entry.id   36134ac0e60e7347685c8f08c3ee6bf5
#
_cell.length_a   1.000
_cell.length_b   1.000
_cell.length_c   1.000
_cell.angle_alpha   90.00
_cell.angle_beta   90.00
_cell.angle_gamma   90.00
#
_symmetry.space_group_name_H-M   'P 1'
#
loop_
_entity.id
_entity.type
_entity.pdbx_description
1 polymer ?
#
loop_
_entity_poly.entity_id
_entity_poly.type
_entity_poly.pdbx_seq_one_letter_code
_entity_poly.pdbx_strand_id
1 'polypeptide(L)'
;MSVSAATVDDAESVQAKYDGIKVHVYSEDGAPNIYYWNSLPQNIATDYPGPKMTAEGDNSYCYTFDNVTKINMMFVTNGTQSAETTRNSGEWWYKNGRWSSKSWNDFDDWKRTDLREDSIYFVITTRFYDGDTGNNVHCWDDQQANNPDSDPAWRGDFKGLIEKLDYIKA
;
A
#
# COMPACT_ATOMS: atom_id res chain seq x y z
N MET A 1 -18.09 -31.26 3.82
CA MET A 1 -17.29 -30.10 4.27
C MET A 1 -17.92 -28.87 3.66
N SER A 2 -18.54 -28.05 4.49
CA SER A 2 -19.23 -26.83 4.04
C SER A 2 -18.19 -25.70 3.95
N VAL A 3 -17.96 -25.19 2.76
CA VAL A 3 -17.20 -23.95 2.56
C VAL A 3 -18.15 -22.83 2.92
N SER A 4 -17.91 -22.18 4.06
CA SER A 4 -18.63 -20.96 4.43
C SER A 4 -18.21 -19.86 3.45
N ALA A 5 -19.14 -19.42 2.64
CA ALA A 5 -18.97 -18.21 1.85
C ALA A 5 -18.83 -17.04 2.82
N ALA A 6 -17.76 -16.25 2.66
CA ALA A 6 -17.64 -14.97 3.34
C ALA A 6 -18.86 -14.14 2.96
N THR A 7 -19.62 -13.73 3.96
CA THR A 7 -20.86 -13.02 3.78
C THR A 7 -20.59 -11.56 3.37
N VAL A 8 -21.47 -11.01 2.57
CA VAL A 8 -21.46 -9.62 2.03
C VAL A 8 -21.40 -8.56 3.15
N ASP A 9 -21.63 -8.93 4.39
CA ASP A 9 -21.56 -8.08 5.58
C ASP A 9 -20.18 -7.47 5.87
N ASP A 10 -19.08 -8.16 5.46
CA ASP A 10 -17.74 -7.65 5.70
C ASP A 10 -17.39 -6.46 4.79
N ALA A 11 -17.96 -6.39 3.59
CA ALA A 11 -17.76 -5.28 2.67
C ALA A 11 -18.58 -4.04 3.09
N GLU A 12 -19.76 -4.25 3.64
CA GLU A 12 -20.64 -3.17 4.10
C GLU A 12 -20.17 -2.55 5.41
N SER A 13 -19.55 -3.33 6.30
CA SER A 13 -18.97 -2.83 7.55
C SER A 13 -17.71 -1.99 7.35
N VAL A 14 -16.94 -2.25 6.31
CA VAL A 14 -15.76 -1.44 5.92
C VAL A 14 -16.19 -0.12 5.27
N GLN A 15 -17.26 -0.14 4.47
CA GLN A 15 -17.80 1.07 3.82
C GLN A 15 -18.46 2.02 4.82
N ALA A 16 -19.16 1.52 5.84
CA ALA A 16 -19.80 2.31 6.89
C ALA A 16 -18.80 3.03 7.82
N LYS A 17 -17.53 2.65 7.80
CA LYS A 17 -16.48 3.27 8.63
C LYS A 17 -16.06 4.64 8.11
N TYR A 18 -16.26 4.93 6.83
CA TYR A 18 -15.81 6.16 6.18
C TYR A 18 -16.90 6.78 5.32
N ASP A 19 -17.85 7.45 5.99
CA ASP A 19 -18.90 8.21 5.31
C ASP A 19 -18.38 9.62 4.94
N GLY A 20 -17.22 9.65 4.29
CA GLY A 20 -16.54 10.87 3.92
C GLY A 20 -15.09 10.63 3.49
N ILE A 21 -14.33 11.71 3.39
CA ILE A 21 -12.91 11.69 3.08
C ILE A 21 -12.18 12.51 4.14
N LYS A 22 -11.24 11.89 4.85
CA LYS A 22 -10.32 12.59 5.75
C LYS A 22 -8.92 12.56 5.19
N VAL A 23 -8.26 13.70 5.16
CA VAL A 23 -6.93 13.84 4.59
C VAL A 23 -5.99 14.43 5.64
N HIS A 24 -4.86 13.78 5.84
CA HIS A 24 -3.75 14.23 6.66
C HIS A 24 -2.58 14.63 5.77
N VAL A 25 -1.98 15.77 6.03
CA VAL A 25 -0.85 16.31 5.27
C VAL A 25 0.29 16.64 6.21
N TYR A 26 1.49 16.12 5.91
CA TYR A 26 2.70 16.53 6.59
C TYR A 26 3.32 17.72 5.87
N SER A 27 3.63 18.81 6.59
CA SER A 27 4.24 20.02 6.05
C SER A 27 5.12 20.70 7.10
N GLU A 28 6.41 20.83 6.82
CA GLU A 28 7.36 21.58 7.64
C GLU A 28 7.23 23.09 7.44
N ASP A 29 6.59 23.50 6.35
CA ASP A 29 6.41 24.90 5.95
C ASP A 29 5.16 25.56 6.54
N GLY A 30 4.52 24.90 7.51
CA GLY A 30 3.30 25.34 8.18
C GLY A 30 2.02 24.80 7.53
N ALA A 31 0.87 25.30 8.01
CA ALA A 31 -0.44 24.80 7.62
C ALA A 31 -0.71 25.02 6.10
N PRO A 32 -0.87 23.93 5.33
CA PRO A 32 -1.26 24.05 3.94
C PRO A 32 -2.71 24.49 3.79
N ASN A 33 -3.01 25.11 2.65
CA ASN A 33 -4.38 25.26 2.19
C ASN A 33 -4.76 24.04 1.35
N ILE A 34 -6.04 23.66 1.38
CA ILE A 34 -6.59 22.60 0.55
C ILE A 34 -7.54 23.19 -0.49
N TYR A 35 -7.14 23.15 -1.75
CA TYR A 35 -7.97 23.54 -2.87
C TYR A 35 -8.65 22.31 -3.46
N TYR A 36 -9.99 22.33 -3.62
CA TYR A 36 -10.75 21.15 -4.03
C TYR A 36 -11.89 21.48 -4.98
N TRP A 37 -12.28 20.49 -5.81
CA TRP A 37 -13.32 20.61 -6.83
C TRP A 37 -13.84 19.24 -7.27
N ASN A 38 -14.94 19.22 -8.05
CA ASN A 38 -15.53 18.02 -8.65
C ASN A 38 -15.76 16.87 -7.67
N SER A 39 -16.46 17.14 -6.58
CA SER A 39 -16.83 16.11 -5.63
C SER A 39 -18.12 15.37 -6.00
N LEU A 40 -18.30 14.20 -5.40
CA LEU A 40 -19.50 13.39 -5.45
C LEU A 40 -19.96 13.06 -4.02
N PRO A 41 -21.26 12.84 -3.75
CA PRO A 41 -22.40 12.93 -4.68
C PRO A 41 -22.79 14.38 -5.01
N GLN A 42 -22.43 15.34 -4.17
CA GLN A 42 -22.68 16.76 -4.41
C GLN A 42 -21.39 17.43 -4.88
N ASN A 43 -21.50 18.23 -5.94
CA ASN A 43 -20.36 18.96 -6.44
C ASN A 43 -20.05 20.16 -5.54
N ILE A 44 -19.07 20.01 -4.66
CA ILE A 44 -18.51 21.11 -3.87
C ILE A 44 -17.17 21.54 -4.47
N ALA A 45 -16.88 22.81 -4.38
CA ALA A 45 -15.64 23.43 -4.79
C ALA A 45 -15.30 24.61 -3.87
N THR A 46 -14.05 25.03 -3.85
CA THR A 46 -13.63 26.22 -3.12
C THR A 46 -12.87 27.16 -4.04
N ASP A 47 -12.81 28.44 -3.67
CA ASP A 47 -11.95 29.41 -4.34
C ASP A 47 -10.47 29.15 -3.97
N TYR A 48 -9.60 29.41 -4.92
CA TYR A 48 -8.15 29.28 -4.69
C TYR A 48 -7.64 30.31 -3.67
N PRO A 49 -6.75 29.94 -2.74
CA PRO A 49 -6.05 28.67 -2.56
C PRO A 49 -6.79 27.64 -1.68
N GLY A 50 -8.04 27.87 -1.33
CA GLY A 50 -8.84 27.04 -0.45
C GLY A 50 -8.65 27.37 1.05
N PRO A 51 -9.42 26.72 1.93
CA PRO A 51 -9.27 26.85 3.37
C PRO A 51 -7.95 26.29 3.88
N LYS A 52 -7.46 26.85 5.00
CA LYS A 52 -6.34 26.26 5.72
C LYS A 52 -6.75 24.97 6.39
N MET A 53 -5.87 23.98 6.37
CA MET A 53 -6.03 22.72 7.09
C MET A 53 -5.82 22.95 8.59
N THR A 54 -6.46 22.11 9.40
CA THR A 54 -6.40 22.17 10.88
C THR A 54 -5.15 21.43 11.36
N ALA A 55 -4.39 22.02 12.27
CA ALA A 55 -3.21 21.37 12.85
C ALA A 55 -3.60 20.20 13.76
N GLU A 56 -2.87 19.09 13.65
CA GLU A 56 -2.96 17.90 14.50
C GLU A 56 -1.73 17.73 15.41
N GLY A 57 -0.69 18.54 15.23
CA GLY A 57 0.61 18.44 15.92
C GLY A 57 1.70 17.86 15.01
N ASP A 58 2.96 17.97 15.42
CA ASP A 58 4.13 17.37 14.74
C ASP A 58 4.19 17.64 13.23
N ASN A 59 3.91 18.89 12.82
CA ASN A 59 3.81 19.29 11.42
C ASN A 59 2.75 18.52 10.61
N SER A 60 1.78 17.94 11.28
CA SER A 60 0.64 17.25 10.68
C SER A 60 -0.60 18.16 10.69
N TYR A 61 -1.33 18.12 9.61
CA TYR A 61 -2.54 18.92 9.37
C TYR A 61 -3.62 18.05 8.75
N CYS A 62 -4.89 18.28 9.10
CA CYS A 62 -5.99 17.51 8.52
C CYS A 62 -7.10 18.38 7.95
N TYR A 63 -7.88 17.76 7.08
CA TYR A 63 -9.14 18.29 6.57
C TYR A 63 -10.14 17.15 6.34
N THR A 64 -11.41 17.36 6.71
CA THR A 64 -12.46 16.35 6.59
C THR A 64 -13.54 16.84 5.62
N PHE A 65 -13.94 15.96 4.73
CA PHE A 65 -15.08 16.13 3.83
C PHE A 65 -16.18 15.16 4.25
N ASP A 66 -17.21 15.66 4.91
CA ASP A 66 -18.35 14.84 5.34
C ASP A 66 -19.26 14.53 4.16
N ASN A 67 -19.76 13.29 4.07
CA ASN A 67 -20.68 12.84 3.02
C ASN A 67 -20.15 13.01 1.58
N VAL A 68 -18.82 12.94 1.41
CA VAL A 68 -18.15 13.00 0.11
C VAL A 68 -17.53 11.66 -0.20
N THR A 69 -17.92 11.09 -1.34
CA THR A 69 -17.42 9.77 -1.77
C THR A 69 -16.25 9.86 -2.74
N LYS A 70 -16.09 11.02 -3.40
CA LYS A 70 -14.98 11.28 -4.34
C LYS A 70 -14.74 12.78 -4.43
N ILE A 71 -13.48 13.21 -4.51
CA ILE A 71 -13.11 14.61 -4.67
C ILE A 71 -11.75 14.76 -5.36
N ASN A 72 -11.62 15.81 -6.16
CA ASN A 72 -10.33 16.27 -6.67
C ASN A 72 -9.76 17.33 -5.73
N MET A 73 -8.47 17.25 -5.45
CA MET A 73 -7.81 18.20 -4.56
C MET A 73 -6.35 18.42 -4.90
N MET A 74 -5.79 19.51 -4.40
CA MET A 74 -4.38 19.78 -4.29
C MET A 74 -4.10 20.59 -3.02
N PHE A 75 -2.84 20.58 -2.58
CA PHE A 75 -2.39 21.36 -1.44
C PHE A 75 -1.60 22.56 -1.90
N VAL A 76 -1.75 23.68 -1.19
CA VAL A 76 -1.02 24.92 -1.46
C VAL A 76 -0.32 25.36 -0.18
N THR A 77 1.02 25.36 -0.17
CA THR A 77 1.83 25.78 0.96
C THR A 77 2.79 26.88 0.51
N ASN A 78 2.74 28.04 1.13
CA ASN A 78 3.58 29.18 0.80
C ASN A 78 3.60 29.51 -0.72
N GLY A 79 2.45 29.37 -1.39
CA GLY A 79 2.31 29.60 -2.83
C GLY A 79 2.78 28.43 -3.73
N THR A 80 3.34 27.40 -3.16
CA THR A 80 3.74 26.17 -3.90
C THR A 80 2.56 25.19 -3.92
N GLN A 81 2.27 24.64 -5.09
CA GLN A 81 1.20 23.69 -5.31
C GLN A 81 1.75 22.24 -5.34
N SER A 82 1.01 21.33 -4.71
CA SER A 82 1.22 19.89 -4.94
C SER A 82 0.66 19.47 -6.30
N ALA A 83 0.95 18.23 -6.73
CA ALA A 83 0.24 17.63 -7.84
C ALA A 83 -1.26 17.49 -7.52
N GLU A 84 -2.10 17.65 -8.54
CA GLU A 84 -3.54 17.38 -8.46
C GLU A 84 -3.76 15.89 -8.22
N THR A 85 -4.76 15.58 -7.41
CA THR A 85 -5.10 14.20 -7.08
C THR A 85 -6.60 14.01 -6.90
N THR A 86 -7.07 12.80 -7.13
CA THR A 86 -8.42 12.36 -6.83
C THR A 86 -8.39 11.35 -5.69
N ARG A 87 -9.29 11.49 -4.70
CA ARG A 87 -9.46 10.52 -3.62
C ARG A 87 -10.92 10.09 -3.49
N ASN A 88 -11.09 8.83 -3.16
CA ASN A 88 -12.38 8.24 -2.80
C ASN A 88 -12.55 8.23 -1.28
N SER A 89 -13.75 7.89 -0.81
CA SER A 89 -14.06 7.74 0.62
C SER A 89 -12.97 6.97 1.37
N GLY A 90 -12.61 7.46 2.54
CA GLY A 90 -11.56 6.88 3.36
C GLY A 90 -10.69 7.92 4.03
N GLU A 91 -9.69 7.43 4.75
CA GLU A 91 -8.69 8.23 5.44
C GLU A 91 -7.35 8.11 4.71
N TRP A 92 -6.72 9.25 4.44
CA TRP A 92 -5.55 9.35 3.57
C TRP A 92 -4.46 10.20 4.19
N TRP A 93 -3.22 9.77 4.05
CA TRP A 93 -2.02 10.48 4.50
C TRP A 93 -1.17 10.89 3.31
N TYR A 94 -0.70 12.12 3.31
CA TYR A 94 0.13 12.71 2.25
C TYR A 94 1.42 13.31 2.83
N LYS A 95 2.55 12.90 2.29
CA LYS A 95 3.89 13.42 2.66
C LYS A 95 4.81 13.38 1.44
N ASN A 96 5.44 14.50 1.12
CA ASN A 96 6.47 14.60 0.08
C ASN A 96 6.05 13.99 -1.28
N GLY A 97 4.86 14.30 -1.76
CA GLY A 97 4.34 13.82 -3.04
C GLY A 97 3.76 12.41 -3.02
N ARG A 98 3.74 11.74 -1.85
CA ARG A 98 3.30 10.35 -1.69
C ARG A 98 2.05 10.24 -0.85
N TRP A 99 1.29 9.17 -1.10
CA TRP A 99 0.03 8.88 -0.42
C TRP A 99 0.06 7.52 0.26
N SER A 100 -0.58 7.42 1.43
CA SER A 100 -0.90 6.17 2.11
C SER A 100 -2.36 6.14 2.52
N SER A 101 -2.94 4.95 2.64
CA SER A 101 -4.28 4.70 3.21
C SER A 101 -4.24 4.07 4.59
N LYS A 102 -3.07 3.99 5.23
CA LYS A 102 -2.89 3.30 6.51
C LYS A 102 -2.54 4.24 7.66
N SER A 103 -1.39 4.90 7.59
CA SER A 103 -0.93 5.82 8.64
C SER A 103 0.36 6.55 8.25
N TRP A 104 0.87 7.45 9.14
CA TRP A 104 2.19 8.03 9.01
C TRP A 104 3.33 7.02 9.05
N ASN A 105 3.16 5.90 9.73
CA ASN A 105 4.18 4.85 9.85
C ASN A 105 4.55 4.24 8.49
N ASP A 106 3.62 4.22 7.54
CA ASP A 106 3.91 3.78 6.17
C ASP A 106 4.96 4.63 5.44
N PHE A 107 5.21 5.86 5.93
CA PHE A 107 6.20 6.75 5.33
C PHE A 107 7.60 6.60 5.94
N ASP A 108 7.69 6.08 7.15
CA ASP A 108 8.96 5.84 7.82
C ASP A 108 9.68 4.61 7.28
N ASP A 109 8.95 3.58 6.87
CA ASP A 109 9.48 2.40 6.18
C ASP A 109 10.19 2.74 4.85
N TRP A 110 9.95 3.94 4.29
CA TRP A 110 10.55 4.42 3.06
C TRP A 110 11.76 5.33 3.27
N LYS A 111 12.17 5.58 4.49
CA LYS A 111 13.39 6.33 4.80
C LYS A 111 14.68 5.58 4.49
N ARG A 112 14.60 4.32 4.09
CA ARG A 112 15.75 3.57 3.62
C ARG A 112 16.21 4.11 2.27
N THR A 113 17.06 5.12 2.32
CA THR A 113 17.68 5.71 1.14
C THR A 113 19.02 5.05 0.81
N ASP A 114 19.53 4.24 1.72
CA ASP A 114 20.82 3.56 1.60
C ASP A 114 20.63 2.05 1.63
N LEU A 115 20.72 1.42 0.45
CA LEU A 115 20.67 -0.04 0.30
C LEU A 115 21.79 -0.78 1.06
N ARG A 116 22.82 -0.08 1.53
CA ARG A 116 23.90 -0.67 2.36
C ARG A 116 23.43 -1.03 3.77
N GLU A 117 22.29 -0.48 4.20
CA GLU A 117 21.65 -0.79 5.48
C GLU A 117 20.70 -2.00 5.38
N ASP A 118 20.46 -2.50 4.17
CA ASP A 118 19.57 -3.61 3.92
C ASP A 118 20.35 -4.93 3.74
N SER A 119 19.81 -6.00 4.29
CA SER A 119 20.23 -7.36 3.96
C SER A 119 19.42 -7.84 2.75
N ILE A 120 20.09 -8.04 1.62
CA ILE A 120 19.47 -8.57 0.41
C ILE A 120 19.69 -10.08 0.37
N TYR A 121 18.60 -10.84 0.46
CA TYR A 121 18.62 -12.29 0.31
C TYR A 121 18.19 -12.67 -1.11
N PHE A 122 19.14 -13.14 -1.90
CA PHE A 122 18.86 -13.64 -3.25
C PHE A 122 18.63 -15.15 -3.21
N VAL A 123 17.46 -15.59 -3.68
CA VAL A 123 17.12 -17.02 -3.71
C VAL A 123 16.65 -17.43 -5.10
N ILE A 124 17.15 -18.58 -5.56
CA ILE A 124 16.60 -19.25 -6.73
C ILE A 124 15.55 -20.22 -6.21
N THR A 125 14.28 -19.89 -6.39
CA THR A 125 13.13 -20.59 -5.81
C THR A 125 13.18 -22.08 -6.07
N THR A 126 13.48 -22.50 -7.30
CA THR A 126 13.56 -23.90 -7.69
C THR A 126 14.69 -24.68 -7.01
N ARG A 127 15.68 -24.01 -6.42
CA ARG A 127 16.83 -24.61 -5.73
C ARG A 127 16.81 -24.41 -4.23
N PHE A 128 15.77 -23.80 -3.67
CA PHE A 128 15.80 -23.40 -2.28
C PHE A 128 15.20 -24.44 -1.35
N TYR A 129 13.91 -24.72 -1.46
CA TYR A 129 13.22 -25.70 -0.62
C TYR A 129 11.96 -26.20 -1.29
N ASP A 130 11.75 -27.51 -1.28
CA ASP A 130 10.57 -28.19 -1.80
C ASP A 130 9.50 -28.24 -0.71
N GLY A 131 8.49 -27.42 -0.82
CA GLY A 131 7.35 -27.33 0.12
C GLY A 131 6.15 -28.17 -0.31
N ASP A 132 6.12 -28.61 -1.55
CA ASP A 132 5.03 -29.43 -2.10
C ASP A 132 5.56 -30.50 -3.07
N THR A 133 5.87 -31.66 -2.55
CA THR A 133 6.35 -32.78 -3.37
C THR A 133 5.35 -33.28 -4.41
N GLY A 134 4.07 -32.88 -4.30
CA GLY A 134 3.01 -33.27 -5.22
C GLY A 134 3.01 -32.44 -6.52
N ASN A 135 3.68 -31.30 -6.57
CA ASN A 135 3.79 -30.43 -7.74
C ASN A 135 5.09 -30.62 -8.53
N ASN A 136 5.97 -31.53 -8.09
CA ASN A 136 7.24 -31.81 -8.74
C ASN A 136 7.04 -32.37 -10.16
N VAL A 137 7.56 -31.64 -11.13
CA VAL A 137 7.58 -32.05 -12.53
C VAL A 137 9.03 -32.27 -12.92
N HIS A 138 9.32 -33.40 -13.55
CA HIS A 138 10.64 -33.64 -14.10
C HIS A 138 10.94 -32.61 -15.19
N CYS A 139 12.05 -31.90 -15.05
CA CYS A 139 12.51 -31.01 -16.11
C CYS A 139 13.02 -31.83 -17.30
N TRP A 140 13.13 -31.17 -18.47
CA TRP A 140 13.60 -31.86 -19.68
C TRP A 140 15.01 -32.45 -19.54
N ASP A 141 15.85 -31.86 -18.69
CA ASP A 141 17.21 -32.31 -18.40
C ASP A 141 17.19 -33.67 -17.69
N ASP A 142 16.29 -33.89 -16.73
CA ASP A 142 16.12 -35.17 -16.05
C ASP A 142 15.67 -36.26 -17.03
N GLN A 143 14.79 -35.89 -17.99
CA GLN A 143 14.33 -36.83 -19.01
C GLN A 143 15.45 -37.20 -19.99
N GLN A 144 16.29 -36.24 -20.39
CA GLN A 144 17.44 -36.50 -21.28
C GLN A 144 18.52 -37.32 -20.61
N ALA A 145 18.76 -37.11 -19.31
CA ALA A 145 19.72 -37.87 -18.53
C ALA A 145 19.22 -39.27 -18.21
N ASN A 146 17.97 -39.61 -18.54
CA ASN A 146 17.29 -40.86 -18.20
C ASN A 146 17.39 -41.19 -16.70
N ASN A 147 17.43 -40.15 -15.86
CA ASN A 147 17.56 -40.20 -14.44
C ASN A 147 16.65 -39.18 -13.78
N PRO A 148 15.35 -39.47 -13.64
CA PRO A 148 14.34 -38.55 -13.14
C PRO A 148 14.57 -38.10 -11.69
N ASP A 149 15.47 -38.75 -10.97
CA ASP A 149 15.80 -38.39 -9.57
C ASP A 149 17.19 -37.75 -9.44
N SER A 150 17.86 -37.43 -10.56
CA SER A 150 19.26 -37.00 -10.54
C SER A 150 19.49 -35.60 -9.99
N ASP A 151 18.54 -34.71 -10.05
CA ASP A 151 18.69 -33.33 -9.54
C ASP A 151 17.54 -32.88 -8.63
N PRO A 152 17.56 -33.27 -7.34
CA PRO A 152 16.60 -32.77 -6.36
C PRO A 152 16.69 -31.27 -6.16
N ALA A 153 17.74 -30.60 -6.68
CA ALA A 153 17.96 -29.17 -6.53
C ALA A 153 16.98 -28.29 -7.30
N TRP A 154 16.16 -28.85 -8.21
CA TRP A 154 15.19 -28.12 -9.02
C TRP A 154 13.73 -28.28 -8.58
N ARG A 155 13.49 -28.78 -7.38
CA ARG A 155 12.15 -29.06 -6.85
C ARG A 155 11.58 -27.99 -5.93
N GLY A 156 12.38 -26.96 -5.62
CA GLY A 156 11.93 -25.85 -4.79
C GLY A 156 10.78 -25.09 -5.42
N ASP A 157 9.85 -24.64 -4.59
CA ASP A 157 8.64 -23.93 -4.97
C ASP A 157 8.35 -22.73 -4.06
N PHE A 158 7.30 -21.97 -4.39
CA PHE A 158 6.89 -20.84 -3.58
C PHE A 158 6.36 -21.24 -2.20
N LYS A 159 5.77 -22.41 -2.06
CA LYS A 159 5.33 -22.93 -0.77
C LYS A 159 6.53 -23.20 0.14
N GLY A 160 7.57 -23.80 -0.40
CA GLY A 160 8.84 -23.99 0.30
C GLY A 160 9.52 -22.68 0.69
N LEU A 161 9.47 -21.67 -0.19
CA LEU A 161 9.96 -20.34 0.14
C LEU A 161 9.18 -19.72 1.32
N ILE A 162 7.86 -19.82 1.31
CA ILE A 162 6.99 -19.31 2.38
C ILE A 162 7.27 -20.03 3.70
N GLU A 163 7.43 -21.35 3.69
CA GLU A 163 7.75 -22.15 4.88
C GLU A 163 9.10 -21.79 5.52
N LYS A 164 10.02 -21.22 4.74
CA LYS A 164 11.36 -20.80 5.19
C LYS A 164 11.52 -19.30 5.40
N LEU A 165 10.44 -18.52 5.40
CA LEU A 165 10.54 -17.06 5.63
C LEU A 165 11.14 -16.72 6.99
N ASP A 166 10.87 -17.50 8.02
CA ASP A 166 11.45 -17.23 9.36
C ASP A 166 12.96 -17.49 9.39
N TYR A 167 13.45 -18.47 8.64
CA TYR A 167 14.87 -18.69 8.44
C TYR A 167 15.54 -17.53 7.70
N ILE A 168 14.87 -16.94 6.71
CA ILE A 168 15.40 -15.81 5.94
C ILE A 168 15.45 -14.54 6.80
N LYS A 169 14.53 -14.39 7.77
CA LYS A 169 14.44 -13.22 8.67
C LYS A 169 15.39 -13.28 9.86
N ALA A 170 15.91 -14.46 10.21
CA ALA A 170 16.79 -14.68 11.36
C ALA A 170 18.19 -14.13 11.11
#